data_84a04a331a09979e4309b861f20bc65a
#
_entry.id   84a04a331a09979e4309b861f20bc65a
#
_cell.length_a   1.000
_cell.length_b   1.000
_cell.length_c   1.000
_cell.angle_alpha   90.00
_cell.angle_beta   90.00
_cell.angle_gamma   90.00
#
_symmetry.space_group_name_H-M   'P 1'
#
loop_
_entity.id
_entity.type
_entity.pdbx_description
1 polymer ?
#
loop_
_entity_poly.entity_id
_entity_poly.type
_entity_poly.pdbx_seq_one_letter_code
_entity_poly.pdbx_strand_id
1 'polypeptide(L)'
;MRDRYLLAVDCGTQSLRAMIFAVNGEMAARVKECYPPCDSPGPGRAEQDPDIYWHSLKTACRKLKQTAPHFFDNIAGIGVTTLRNTLVNLDRQGRVLRPAITWMDQRRADPQTNKAPLLRLGYKVPVLGDILKENHALGKCNWIMQHQPEIWEHTHKYVQVSGFLNHRLTGVFADALASQIGYLPFDYKRHCWAQKRFNLAKILFPVPMEKLPRLVLAGEIIGRVSQAASDATGIAPGIPVIACGSDKGCETLGAGVAGPDMVNLSFGTTATVQTVSNRYFETLPLLPPYPSPMPGYYNPEVEILRGFWMISWFKDQFAHKEVAEADALGVPPEQLLDQCLERTSPGAMGLLVQPYWGPGLASPGAKGAMIGFGDVHDRNHVYRAVIEGLAFALLEGREKIEKKSRIRVQKAVVSGGASQSGRICQIAADIFNLPMIRGNTHETSGLGAAMITAKGVGIYPDIAAAARHMIQTETVFEPDPAHANLYRQLYERVYKKMYPALSPLYAQIRKITGYPG
;
A
#
# COMPACT_ATOMS: atom_id res chain seq x y z
N MET A 1 37.09 -3.14 5.56
CA MET A 1 36.11 -3.10 4.44
C MET A 1 35.57 -1.68 4.37
N ARG A 2 35.47 -1.06 3.20
CA ARG A 2 34.83 0.26 3.11
C ARG A 2 33.40 0.13 3.59
N ASP A 3 32.93 1.07 4.40
CA ASP A 3 31.55 1.14 4.82
C ASP A 3 30.65 1.19 3.58
N ARG A 4 29.63 0.33 3.52
CA ARG A 4 28.71 0.23 2.38
C ARG A 4 27.29 0.51 2.87
N TYR A 5 26.63 1.43 2.20
CA TYR A 5 25.27 1.84 2.53
C TYR A 5 24.34 1.61 1.36
N LEU A 6 23.04 1.59 1.64
CA LEU A 6 21.98 1.31 0.68
C LEU A 6 21.02 2.49 0.68
N LEU A 7 20.79 3.10 -0.50
CA LEU A 7 19.78 4.14 -0.65
C LEU A 7 18.45 3.50 -1.01
N ALA A 8 17.48 3.60 -0.13
CA ALA A 8 16.09 3.23 -0.37
C ALA A 8 15.25 4.49 -0.61
N VAL A 9 14.49 4.49 -1.69
CA VAL A 9 13.54 5.55 -2.06
C VAL A 9 12.14 4.99 -1.93
N ASP A 10 11.35 5.54 -0.99
CA ASP A 10 9.92 5.24 -0.83
C ASP A 10 9.10 6.43 -1.33
N CYS A 11 8.44 6.24 -2.47
CA CYS A 11 7.63 7.25 -3.12
C CYS A 11 6.15 6.96 -2.88
N GLY A 12 5.59 7.54 -1.81
CA GLY A 12 4.19 7.39 -1.44
C GLY A 12 3.26 8.41 -2.11
N THR A 13 2.01 8.47 -1.66
CA THR A 13 0.97 9.36 -2.20
C THR A 13 1.19 10.84 -1.83
N GLN A 14 1.70 11.11 -0.63
CA GLN A 14 1.80 12.48 -0.08
C GLN A 14 3.24 12.97 0.07
N SER A 15 4.22 12.06 -0.04
CA SER A 15 5.63 12.39 0.16
C SER A 15 6.53 11.33 -0.44
N LEU A 16 7.77 11.75 -0.76
CA LEU A 16 8.89 10.86 -1.03
C LEU A 16 9.81 10.83 0.19
N ARG A 17 10.29 9.64 0.55
CA ARG A 17 11.34 9.47 1.55
C ARG A 17 12.57 8.88 0.89
N ALA A 18 13.71 9.51 1.07
CA ALA A 18 15.02 8.96 0.73
C ALA A 18 15.74 8.60 2.04
N MET A 19 16.10 7.32 2.16
CA MET A 19 16.63 6.74 3.39
C MET A 19 17.93 6.00 3.10
N ILE A 20 18.93 6.21 3.93
CA ILE A 20 20.19 5.49 3.85
C ILE A 20 20.22 4.44 4.96
N PHE A 21 20.36 3.19 4.59
CA PHE A 21 20.46 2.06 5.51
C PHE A 21 21.90 1.49 5.51
N ALA A 22 22.36 1.17 6.70
CA ALA A 22 23.54 0.33 6.89
C ALA A 22 23.21 -1.13 6.51
N VAL A 23 24.25 -1.94 6.31
CA VAL A 23 24.10 -3.35 5.92
C VAL A 23 23.38 -4.20 6.98
N ASN A 24 23.37 -3.78 8.22
CA ASN A 24 22.65 -4.44 9.33
C ASN A 24 21.18 -3.99 9.46
N GLY A 25 20.67 -3.14 8.57
CA GLY A 25 19.29 -2.64 8.58
C GLY A 25 19.07 -1.38 9.42
N GLU A 26 20.10 -0.85 10.07
CA GLU A 26 20.01 0.41 10.79
C GLU A 26 19.85 1.58 9.80
N MET A 27 18.91 2.48 10.09
CA MET A 27 18.69 3.68 9.27
C MET A 27 19.66 4.78 9.69
N ALA A 28 20.68 5.03 8.86
CA ALA A 28 21.73 6.00 9.12
C ALA A 28 21.30 7.44 8.84
N ALA A 29 20.43 7.68 7.86
CA ALA A 29 19.92 9.00 7.52
C ALA A 29 18.58 8.92 6.78
N ARG A 30 17.76 9.97 6.92
CA ARG A 30 16.46 10.08 6.25
C ARG A 30 16.13 11.51 5.90
N VAL A 31 15.60 11.71 4.69
CA VAL A 31 14.95 12.96 4.28
C VAL A 31 13.57 12.64 3.74
N LYS A 32 12.58 13.44 4.13
CA LYS A 32 11.19 13.39 3.65
C LYS A 32 10.86 14.67 2.91
N GLU A 33 10.36 14.53 1.69
CA GLU A 33 9.84 15.63 0.86
C GLU A 33 8.33 15.44 0.67
N CYS A 34 7.55 16.38 1.16
CA CYS A 34 6.11 16.38 0.99
C CYS A 34 5.72 16.94 -0.37
N TYR A 35 4.65 16.41 -0.98
CA TYR A 35 4.08 16.96 -2.21
C TYR A 35 2.93 17.92 -1.90
N PRO A 36 2.61 18.85 -2.80
CA PRO A 36 1.32 19.50 -2.81
C PRO A 36 0.22 18.42 -3.03
N PRO A 37 -1.01 18.69 -2.57
CA PRO A 37 -2.14 17.81 -2.88
C PRO A 37 -2.27 17.55 -4.38
N CYS A 38 -2.81 16.36 -4.75
CA CYS A 38 -3.13 16.06 -6.13
C CYS A 38 -4.12 17.09 -6.70
N ASP A 39 -3.93 17.45 -7.95
CA ASP A 39 -4.87 18.30 -8.68
C ASP A 39 -6.19 17.57 -8.88
N SER A 40 -7.31 18.29 -8.68
CA SER A 40 -8.65 17.79 -8.92
C SER A 40 -9.30 18.56 -10.08
N PRO A 41 -9.05 18.18 -11.35
CA PRO A 41 -9.60 18.88 -12.52
C PRO A 41 -11.11 18.71 -12.70
N GLY A 42 -11.79 18.10 -11.74
CA GLY A 42 -13.23 17.91 -11.67
C GLY A 42 -13.63 16.93 -10.56
N PRO A 43 -14.93 16.82 -10.25
CA PRO A 43 -15.42 15.90 -9.23
C PRO A 43 -14.92 14.47 -9.43
N GLY A 44 -14.37 13.85 -8.37
CA GLY A 44 -13.82 12.49 -8.40
C GLY A 44 -12.55 12.31 -9.24
N ARG A 45 -11.97 13.37 -9.77
CA ARG A 45 -10.70 13.31 -10.49
C ARG A 45 -9.53 13.62 -9.57
N ALA A 46 -8.41 12.90 -9.76
CA ALA A 46 -7.18 13.11 -9.02
C ALA A 46 -5.99 12.85 -9.94
N GLU A 47 -5.27 13.90 -10.27
CA GLU A 47 -4.09 13.86 -11.13
C GLU A 47 -2.87 14.43 -10.41
N GLN A 48 -1.68 13.94 -10.77
CA GLN A 48 -0.42 14.43 -10.24
C GLN A 48 0.59 14.59 -11.38
N ASP A 49 1.30 15.71 -11.40
CA ASP A 49 2.44 15.87 -12.31
C ASP A 49 3.54 14.86 -11.92
N PRO A 50 3.92 13.92 -12.81
CA PRO A 50 4.97 12.95 -12.50
C PRO A 50 6.34 13.56 -12.22
N ASP A 51 6.64 14.74 -12.77
CA ASP A 51 7.92 15.41 -12.53
C ASP A 51 8.08 15.86 -11.08
N ILE A 52 7.00 15.94 -10.29
CA ILE A 52 7.08 16.20 -8.85
C ILE A 52 7.81 15.07 -8.11
N TYR A 53 7.61 13.82 -8.51
CA TYR A 53 8.31 12.66 -7.91
C TYR A 53 9.81 12.73 -8.18
N TRP A 54 10.20 13.06 -9.43
CA TRP A 54 11.60 13.24 -9.78
C TRP A 54 12.23 14.44 -9.08
N HIS A 55 11.51 15.57 -9.00
CA HIS A 55 11.97 16.76 -8.30
C HIS A 55 12.21 16.49 -6.82
N SER A 56 11.28 15.82 -6.16
CA SER A 56 11.41 15.44 -4.75
C SER A 56 12.57 14.49 -4.51
N LEU A 57 12.81 13.51 -5.41
CA LEU A 57 13.97 12.64 -5.32
C LEU A 57 15.28 13.43 -5.41
N LYS A 58 15.40 14.35 -6.38
CA LYS A 58 16.57 15.22 -6.50
C LYS A 58 16.81 16.02 -5.24
N THR A 59 15.75 16.64 -4.71
CA THR A 59 15.82 17.47 -3.51
C THR A 59 16.23 16.64 -2.29
N ALA A 60 15.62 15.48 -2.09
CA ALA A 60 15.93 14.58 -0.98
C ALA A 60 17.39 14.09 -1.04
N CYS A 61 17.87 13.69 -2.23
CA CYS A 61 19.25 13.25 -2.39
C CYS A 61 20.26 14.37 -2.12
N ARG A 62 20.00 15.59 -2.60
CA ARG A 62 20.86 16.75 -2.32
C ARG A 62 20.92 17.09 -0.83
N LYS A 63 19.78 17.05 -0.14
CA LYS A 63 19.71 17.24 1.31
C LYS A 63 20.49 16.15 2.06
N LEU A 64 20.31 14.86 1.68
CA LEU A 64 21.09 13.76 2.26
C LEU A 64 22.59 13.95 2.07
N LYS A 65 23.02 14.38 0.89
CA LYS A 65 24.44 14.67 0.61
C LYS A 65 25.00 15.78 1.51
N GLN A 66 24.18 16.79 1.81
CA GLN A 66 24.57 17.90 2.69
C GLN A 66 24.59 17.53 4.17
N THR A 67 23.58 16.76 4.62
CA THR A 67 23.39 16.45 6.05
C THR A 67 24.09 15.18 6.51
N ALA A 68 24.39 14.25 5.58
CA ALA A 68 24.97 12.94 5.87
C ALA A 68 25.97 12.51 4.77
N PRO A 69 26.99 13.36 4.45
CA PRO A 69 27.89 13.14 3.29
C PRO A 69 28.63 11.82 3.38
N HIS A 70 29.11 11.41 4.56
CA HIS A 70 29.83 10.16 4.76
C HIS A 70 29.01 8.95 4.30
N PHE A 71 27.73 8.87 4.68
CA PHE A 71 26.83 7.78 4.29
C PHE A 71 26.49 7.84 2.80
N PHE A 72 26.22 9.06 2.31
CA PHE A 72 25.80 9.30 0.92
C PHE A 72 26.89 8.93 -0.10
N ASP A 73 28.14 9.28 0.18
CA ASP A 73 29.27 9.01 -0.72
C ASP A 73 29.69 7.54 -0.74
N ASN A 74 29.21 6.74 0.22
CA ASN A 74 29.45 5.30 0.31
C ASN A 74 28.23 4.44 -0.09
N ILE A 75 27.25 5.01 -0.83
CA ILE A 75 26.11 4.27 -1.37
C ILE A 75 26.59 3.21 -2.36
N ALA A 76 26.25 1.94 -2.10
CA ALA A 76 26.60 0.80 -2.92
C ALA A 76 25.52 0.43 -3.94
N GLY A 77 24.27 0.83 -3.71
CA GLY A 77 23.13 0.57 -4.58
C GLY A 77 21.89 1.35 -4.19
N ILE A 78 20.95 1.44 -5.12
CA ILE A 78 19.70 2.18 -4.99
C ILE A 78 18.53 1.24 -5.22
N GLY A 79 17.54 1.25 -4.31
CA GLY A 79 16.26 0.58 -4.47
C GLY A 79 15.11 1.59 -4.47
N VAL A 80 14.19 1.47 -5.42
CA VAL A 80 13.01 2.33 -5.52
C VAL A 80 11.76 1.49 -5.28
N THR A 81 10.95 1.91 -4.31
CA THR A 81 9.60 1.39 -4.07
C THR A 81 8.60 2.54 -4.18
N THR A 82 7.40 2.27 -4.70
CA THR A 82 6.42 3.33 -4.97
C THR A 82 4.99 2.89 -4.72
N LEU A 83 4.11 3.91 -4.58
CA LEU A 83 2.67 3.74 -4.62
C LEU A 83 2.24 2.96 -5.87
N ARG A 84 1.11 2.26 -5.76
CA ARG A 84 0.56 1.37 -6.78
C ARG A 84 -0.46 2.06 -7.67
N ASN A 85 -0.74 1.51 -8.85
CA ASN A 85 -1.83 1.90 -9.75
C ASN A 85 -1.86 3.40 -10.11
N THR A 86 -0.68 4.00 -10.23
CA THR A 86 -0.46 5.36 -10.74
C THR A 86 0.53 5.27 -11.88
N LEU A 87 0.06 5.53 -13.10
CA LEU A 87 0.82 5.26 -14.31
C LEU A 87 1.10 6.54 -15.11
N VAL A 88 2.27 6.58 -15.70
CA VAL A 88 2.85 7.71 -16.41
C VAL A 88 2.93 7.39 -17.90
N ASN A 89 2.46 8.30 -18.75
CA ASN A 89 2.60 8.24 -20.20
C ASN A 89 3.88 8.96 -20.61
N LEU A 90 4.83 8.24 -21.20
CA LEU A 90 6.14 8.76 -21.64
C LEU A 90 6.28 8.69 -23.15
N ASP A 91 6.89 9.72 -23.75
CA ASP A 91 7.32 9.70 -25.14
C ASP A 91 8.65 8.90 -25.33
N ARG A 92 9.18 8.87 -26.55
CA ARG A 92 10.42 8.16 -26.88
C ARG A 92 11.66 8.74 -26.18
N GLN A 93 11.62 10.02 -25.79
CA GLN A 93 12.67 10.71 -25.06
C GLN A 93 12.50 10.61 -23.52
N GLY A 94 11.45 9.91 -23.05
CA GLY A 94 11.12 9.79 -21.63
C GLY A 94 10.46 11.03 -21.04
N ARG A 95 9.95 11.97 -21.88
CA ARG A 95 9.22 13.14 -21.41
C ARG A 95 7.78 12.76 -21.08
N VAL A 96 7.25 13.37 -20.02
CA VAL A 96 5.87 13.18 -19.59
C VAL A 96 4.91 13.82 -20.60
N LEU A 97 3.89 13.08 -21.02
CA LEU A 97 2.91 13.55 -21.99
C LEU A 97 1.65 14.16 -21.36
N ARG A 98 1.38 13.79 -20.10
CA ARG A 98 0.23 14.29 -19.34
C ARG A 98 0.45 14.03 -17.83
N PRO A 99 -0.30 14.74 -16.95
CA PRO A 99 -0.35 14.39 -15.53
C PRO A 99 -0.80 12.94 -15.32
N ALA A 100 -0.20 12.21 -14.39
CA ALA A 100 -0.56 10.84 -14.06
C ALA A 100 -1.95 10.80 -13.40
N ILE A 101 -2.81 9.90 -13.85
CA ILE A 101 -4.06 9.59 -13.16
C ILE A 101 -3.70 8.75 -11.94
N THR A 102 -3.94 9.29 -10.73
CA THR A 102 -3.54 8.61 -9.50
C THR A 102 -4.49 7.46 -9.14
N TRP A 103 -4.08 6.63 -8.22
CA TRP A 103 -4.89 5.51 -7.74
C TRP A 103 -6.21 5.96 -7.08
N MET A 104 -6.26 7.20 -6.55
CA MET A 104 -7.44 7.80 -5.90
C MET A 104 -8.51 8.27 -6.89
N ASP A 105 -8.17 8.38 -8.17
CA ASP A 105 -9.05 8.90 -9.21
C ASP A 105 -10.22 7.95 -9.49
N GLN A 106 -11.42 8.49 -9.52
CA GLN A 106 -12.68 7.75 -9.67
C GLN A 106 -13.25 7.78 -11.10
N ARG A 107 -12.53 8.38 -12.07
CA ARG A 107 -12.99 8.41 -13.46
C ARG A 107 -13.15 7.00 -14.03
N ARG A 108 -14.14 6.85 -14.90
CA ARG A 108 -14.54 5.56 -15.44
C ARG A 108 -14.50 5.58 -16.96
N ALA A 109 -13.91 4.56 -17.55
CA ALA A 109 -14.02 4.29 -18.98
C ALA A 109 -15.39 3.64 -19.27
N ASP A 110 -15.90 3.83 -20.49
CA ASP A 110 -17.11 3.15 -20.94
C ASP A 110 -16.81 1.69 -21.34
N PRO A 111 -17.35 0.67 -20.64
CA PRO A 111 -17.12 -0.72 -20.97
C PRO A 111 -17.66 -1.12 -22.36
N GLN A 112 -18.65 -0.41 -22.90
CA GLN A 112 -19.26 -0.74 -24.19
C GLN A 112 -18.34 -0.48 -25.37
N THR A 113 -17.33 0.36 -25.21
CA THR A 113 -16.33 0.65 -26.24
C THR A 113 -15.41 -0.54 -26.53
N ASN A 114 -15.30 -1.50 -25.60
CA ASN A 114 -14.49 -2.69 -25.82
C ASN A 114 -15.14 -3.61 -26.86
N LYS A 115 -14.44 -3.80 -27.98
CA LYS A 115 -14.93 -4.56 -29.13
C LYS A 115 -14.67 -6.07 -29.02
N ALA A 116 -14.00 -6.56 -27.98
CA ALA A 116 -13.66 -7.98 -27.83
C ALA A 116 -14.93 -8.84 -27.67
N PRO A 117 -15.23 -9.78 -28.58
CA PRO A 117 -16.47 -10.56 -28.54
C PRO A 117 -16.63 -11.38 -27.24
N LEU A 118 -15.52 -11.94 -26.76
CA LEU A 118 -15.50 -12.73 -25.52
C LEU A 118 -15.92 -11.88 -24.31
N LEU A 119 -15.46 -10.64 -24.23
CA LEU A 119 -15.80 -9.75 -23.13
C LEU A 119 -17.26 -9.29 -23.20
N ARG A 120 -17.77 -9.00 -24.41
CA ARG A 120 -19.19 -8.68 -24.62
C ARG A 120 -20.12 -9.82 -24.22
N LEU A 121 -19.70 -11.05 -24.47
CA LEU A 121 -20.45 -12.23 -23.99
C LEU A 121 -20.38 -12.32 -22.46
N GLY A 122 -19.18 -12.12 -21.88
CA GLY A 122 -18.97 -12.12 -20.44
C GLY A 122 -19.82 -11.07 -19.71
N TYR A 123 -20.01 -9.88 -20.29
CA TYR A 123 -20.84 -8.81 -19.70
C TYR A 123 -22.32 -9.19 -19.53
N LYS A 124 -22.81 -10.21 -20.22
CA LYS A 124 -24.20 -10.70 -20.09
C LYS A 124 -24.38 -11.72 -18.95
N VAL A 125 -23.28 -12.21 -18.39
CA VAL A 125 -23.33 -13.20 -17.28
C VAL A 125 -23.63 -12.45 -15.98
N PRO A 126 -24.71 -12.78 -15.25
CA PRO A 126 -25.04 -12.15 -13.98
C PRO A 126 -23.85 -12.18 -13.00
N VAL A 127 -23.66 -11.14 -12.21
CA VAL A 127 -22.56 -10.94 -11.24
C VAL A 127 -21.17 -10.85 -11.91
N LEU A 128 -20.78 -11.85 -12.71
CA LEU A 128 -19.49 -11.82 -13.40
C LEU A 128 -19.41 -10.65 -14.38
N GLY A 129 -20.50 -10.38 -15.11
CA GLY A 129 -20.56 -9.28 -16.06
C GLY A 129 -20.37 -7.93 -15.41
N ASP A 130 -20.92 -7.73 -14.23
CA ASP A 130 -20.77 -6.48 -13.50
C ASP A 130 -19.33 -6.31 -12.98
N ILE A 131 -18.70 -7.37 -12.49
CA ILE A 131 -17.29 -7.36 -12.10
C ILE A 131 -16.37 -7.05 -13.29
N LEU A 132 -16.65 -7.65 -14.46
CA LEU A 132 -15.87 -7.40 -15.66
C LEU A 132 -16.03 -5.97 -16.18
N LYS A 133 -17.26 -5.42 -16.16
CA LYS A 133 -17.54 -4.02 -16.52
C LYS A 133 -16.82 -3.07 -15.57
N GLU A 134 -16.88 -3.36 -14.26
CA GLU A 134 -16.22 -2.58 -13.23
C GLU A 134 -14.70 -2.54 -13.44
N ASN A 135 -14.07 -3.70 -13.62
CA ASN A 135 -12.63 -3.77 -13.88
C ASN A 135 -12.24 -3.01 -15.16
N HIS A 136 -13.03 -3.14 -16.23
CA HIS A 136 -12.78 -2.38 -17.47
C HIS A 136 -12.89 -0.87 -17.23
N ALA A 137 -13.95 -0.45 -16.54
CA ALA A 137 -14.20 0.96 -16.26
C ALA A 137 -13.11 1.62 -15.40
N LEU A 138 -12.54 0.88 -14.45
CA LEU A 138 -11.46 1.36 -13.58
C LEU A 138 -10.08 1.39 -14.28
N GLY A 139 -9.95 0.77 -15.47
CA GLY A 139 -8.72 0.79 -16.25
C GLY A 139 -8.35 2.17 -16.76
N LYS A 140 -7.35 2.83 -16.18
CA LYS A 140 -6.89 4.17 -16.58
C LYS A 140 -6.45 4.21 -18.04
N CYS A 141 -5.81 3.15 -18.55
CA CYS A 141 -5.44 3.03 -19.95
C CYS A 141 -6.67 3.09 -20.87
N ASN A 142 -7.78 2.43 -20.48
CA ASN A 142 -9.03 2.45 -21.25
C ASN A 142 -9.61 3.85 -21.34
N TRP A 143 -9.61 4.57 -20.23
CA TRP A 143 -10.09 5.96 -20.20
C TRP A 143 -9.23 6.87 -21.10
N ILE A 144 -7.89 6.76 -21.02
CA ILE A 144 -6.97 7.55 -21.84
C ILE A 144 -7.19 7.24 -23.34
N MET A 145 -7.30 5.96 -23.71
CA MET A 145 -7.60 5.56 -25.10
C MET A 145 -8.92 6.14 -25.63
N GLN A 146 -9.94 6.27 -24.77
CA GLN A 146 -11.26 6.79 -25.15
C GLN A 146 -11.30 8.31 -25.25
N HIS A 147 -10.66 9.03 -24.32
CA HIS A 147 -10.83 10.47 -24.15
C HIS A 147 -9.61 11.29 -24.57
N GLN A 148 -8.45 10.66 -24.69
CA GLN A 148 -7.19 11.29 -25.06
C GLN A 148 -6.39 10.42 -26.06
N PRO A 149 -7.00 10.03 -27.21
CA PRO A 149 -6.36 9.11 -28.17
C PRO A 149 -5.03 9.64 -28.69
N GLU A 150 -4.88 10.94 -28.92
CA GLU A 150 -3.62 11.55 -29.36
C GLU A 150 -2.50 11.35 -28.34
N ILE A 151 -2.78 11.52 -27.03
CA ILE A 151 -1.81 11.23 -25.97
C ILE A 151 -1.43 9.75 -26.00
N TRP A 152 -2.43 8.87 -26.17
CA TRP A 152 -2.18 7.45 -26.23
C TRP A 152 -1.32 7.04 -27.43
N GLU A 153 -1.56 7.60 -28.59
CA GLU A 153 -0.76 7.36 -29.81
C GLU A 153 0.70 7.77 -29.61
N HIS A 154 0.94 8.96 -29.06
CA HIS A 154 2.29 9.47 -28.79
C HIS A 154 2.98 8.77 -27.60
N THR A 155 2.25 8.02 -26.78
CA THR A 155 2.81 7.26 -25.67
C THR A 155 3.73 6.16 -26.20
N HIS A 156 5.02 6.28 -25.92
CA HIS A 156 6.01 5.24 -26.18
C HIS A 156 6.03 4.20 -25.05
N LYS A 157 5.99 4.66 -23.79
CA LYS A 157 5.92 3.79 -22.63
C LYS A 157 4.86 4.24 -21.62
N TYR A 158 4.11 3.26 -21.14
CA TYR A 158 3.10 3.40 -20.09
C TYR A 158 3.57 2.63 -18.88
N VAL A 159 4.06 3.34 -17.85
CA VAL A 159 4.84 2.79 -16.74
C VAL A 159 4.29 3.21 -15.39
N GLN A 160 4.49 2.39 -14.37
CA GLN A 160 4.28 2.79 -12.98
C GLN A 160 5.23 3.94 -12.61
N VAL A 161 4.94 4.65 -11.51
CA VAL A 161 5.86 5.68 -10.97
C VAL A 161 7.25 5.10 -10.72
N SER A 162 7.36 3.83 -10.29
CA SER A 162 8.65 3.14 -10.16
C SER A 162 9.42 3.07 -11.48
N GLY A 163 8.75 2.68 -12.57
CA GLY A 163 9.37 2.64 -13.89
C GLY A 163 9.79 4.03 -14.40
N PHE A 164 9.02 5.06 -14.08
CA PHE A 164 9.37 6.46 -14.37
C PHE A 164 10.64 6.88 -13.61
N LEU A 165 10.71 6.65 -12.30
CA LEU A 165 11.88 7.01 -11.49
C LEU A 165 13.12 6.18 -11.89
N ASN A 166 12.93 4.89 -12.17
CA ASN A 166 14.00 4.02 -12.68
C ASN A 166 14.55 4.54 -14.02
N HIS A 167 13.66 4.97 -14.92
CA HIS A 167 14.08 5.59 -16.20
C HIS A 167 14.83 6.90 -15.98
N ARG A 168 14.35 7.78 -15.09
CA ARG A 168 15.04 9.04 -14.76
C ARG A 168 16.45 8.79 -14.19
N LEU A 169 16.63 7.73 -13.40
CA LEU A 169 17.92 7.37 -12.82
C LEU A 169 18.89 6.73 -13.83
N THR A 170 18.36 5.89 -14.74
CA THR A 170 19.21 4.99 -15.55
C THR A 170 19.15 5.24 -17.06
N GLY A 171 18.13 5.91 -17.57
CA GLY A 171 17.81 6.01 -19.00
C GLY A 171 17.15 4.75 -19.58
N VAL A 172 16.90 3.69 -18.77
CA VAL A 172 16.36 2.40 -19.25
C VAL A 172 14.87 2.31 -19.01
N PHE A 173 14.07 1.93 -20.03
CA PHE A 173 12.66 1.64 -19.90
C PHE A 173 12.42 0.23 -19.34
N ALA A 174 12.72 0.04 -18.07
CA ALA A 174 12.51 -1.20 -17.33
C ALA A 174 11.96 -0.91 -15.94
N ASP A 175 11.25 -1.88 -15.37
CA ASP A 175 10.68 -1.75 -14.03
C ASP A 175 10.67 -3.09 -13.31
N ALA A 176 10.59 -3.03 -11.97
CA ALA A 176 10.47 -4.22 -11.15
C ALA A 176 9.17 -4.97 -11.46
N LEU A 177 9.26 -6.28 -11.64
CA LEU A 177 8.11 -7.15 -11.81
C LEU A 177 7.12 -7.01 -10.64
N ALA A 178 7.64 -6.94 -9.41
CA ALA A 178 6.85 -6.81 -8.19
C ALA A 178 6.21 -5.42 -8.00
N SER A 179 6.49 -4.46 -8.88
CA SER A 179 5.80 -3.16 -8.92
C SER A 179 4.59 -3.15 -9.85
N GLN A 180 4.37 -4.21 -10.66
CA GLN A 180 3.29 -4.22 -11.67
C GLN A 180 1.94 -4.56 -11.05
N ILE A 181 1.35 -3.58 -10.37
CA ILE A 181 0.07 -3.71 -9.66
C ILE A 181 -0.90 -2.65 -10.17
N GLY A 182 -2.11 -3.08 -10.51
CA GLY A 182 -3.19 -2.22 -10.99
C GLY A 182 -3.88 -2.80 -12.22
N TYR A 183 -4.62 -1.95 -12.92
CA TYR A 183 -5.41 -2.31 -14.10
C TYR A 183 -4.53 -2.32 -15.35
N LEU A 184 -3.68 -3.35 -15.45
CA LEU A 184 -2.68 -3.58 -16.50
C LEU A 184 -2.83 -4.98 -17.11
N PRO A 185 -2.33 -5.21 -18.34
CA PRO A 185 -2.30 -6.54 -18.95
C PRO A 185 -1.22 -7.43 -18.31
N PHE A 186 -1.29 -7.63 -16.99
CA PHE A 186 -0.33 -8.44 -16.24
C PHE A 186 -0.96 -9.78 -15.82
N ASP A 187 -0.28 -10.87 -16.11
CA ASP A 187 -0.67 -12.22 -15.67
C ASP A 187 -0.10 -12.47 -14.27
N TYR A 188 -0.89 -12.16 -13.25
CA TYR A 188 -0.49 -12.29 -11.85
C TYR A 188 -0.13 -13.72 -11.45
N LYS A 189 -0.72 -14.72 -12.13
CA LYS A 189 -0.42 -16.13 -11.83
C LYS A 189 0.93 -16.58 -12.41
N ARG A 190 1.35 -15.98 -13.54
CA ARG A 190 2.60 -16.32 -14.23
C ARG A 190 3.71 -15.31 -14.03
N HIS A 191 3.43 -14.21 -13.35
CA HIS A 191 4.37 -13.11 -13.12
C HIS A 191 4.99 -12.59 -14.43
N CYS A 192 4.15 -12.29 -15.43
CA CYS A 192 4.61 -11.75 -16.72
C CYS A 192 3.51 -10.90 -17.38
N TRP A 193 3.88 -10.15 -18.39
CA TRP A 193 2.89 -9.49 -19.24
C TRP A 193 1.99 -10.53 -19.93
N ALA A 194 0.70 -10.26 -20.00
CA ALA A 194 -0.30 -11.13 -20.60
C ALA A 194 -0.17 -11.15 -22.13
N GLN A 195 0.52 -12.14 -22.67
CA GLN A 195 0.79 -12.26 -24.12
C GLN A 195 -0.31 -13.01 -24.87
N LYS A 196 -0.92 -14.02 -24.23
CA LYS A 196 -1.93 -14.88 -24.87
C LYS A 196 -3.16 -14.10 -25.29
N ARG A 197 -3.67 -14.34 -26.52
CA ARG A 197 -4.84 -13.64 -27.11
C ARG A 197 -6.08 -13.68 -26.22
N PHE A 198 -6.31 -14.77 -25.51
CA PHE A 198 -7.48 -15.00 -24.65
C PHE A 198 -7.20 -14.77 -23.16
N ASN A 199 -6.08 -14.13 -22.81
CA ASN A 199 -5.85 -13.74 -21.41
C ASN A 199 -6.79 -12.60 -21.03
N LEU A 200 -7.55 -12.77 -19.94
CA LEU A 200 -8.57 -11.82 -19.50
C LEU A 200 -7.99 -10.42 -19.23
N ALA A 201 -6.82 -10.34 -18.58
CA ALA A 201 -6.17 -9.06 -18.28
C ALA A 201 -5.81 -8.31 -19.57
N LYS A 202 -5.32 -9.02 -20.61
CA LYS A 202 -5.05 -8.41 -21.94
C LYS A 202 -6.30 -7.94 -22.63
N ILE A 203 -7.42 -8.64 -22.47
CA ILE A 203 -8.70 -8.27 -23.08
C ILE A 203 -9.31 -7.06 -22.34
N LEU A 204 -9.21 -7.03 -21.02
CA LEU A 204 -9.71 -5.91 -20.21
C LEU A 204 -8.87 -4.65 -20.37
N PHE A 205 -7.55 -4.80 -20.50
CA PHE A 205 -6.57 -3.70 -20.56
C PHE A 205 -5.70 -3.88 -21.82
N PRO A 206 -6.17 -3.46 -23.01
CA PRO A 206 -5.53 -3.76 -24.29
C PRO A 206 -4.32 -2.85 -24.56
N VAL A 207 -3.40 -2.72 -23.61
CA VAL A 207 -2.15 -2.00 -23.79
C VAL A 207 -1.23 -2.81 -24.70
N PRO A 208 -0.72 -2.25 -25.81
CA PRO A 208 0.25 -2.91 -26.68
C PRO A 208 1.54 -3.23 -25.92
N MET A 209 2.13 -4.39 -26.20
CA MET A 209 3.32 -4.89 -25.48
C MET A 209 4.52 -3.95 -25.62
N GLU A 210 4.66 -3.30 -26.76
CA GLU A 210 5.72 -2.33 -27.04
C GLU A 210 5.62 -1.06 -26.17
N LYS A 211 4.43 -0.75 -25.64
CA LYS A 211 4.21 0.37 -24.71
C LYS A 211 4.51 -0.01 -23.25
N LEU A 212 4.74 -1.29 -22.96
CA LEU A 212 5.03 -1.74 -21.60
C LEU A 212 6.55 -1.76 -21.34
N PRO A 213 7.01 -1.57 -20.08
CA PRO A 213 8.42 -1.65 -19.73
C PRO A 213 8.92 -3.10 -19.76
N ARG A 214 10.24 -3.29 -19.90
CA ARG A 214 10.87 -4.57 -19.64
C ARG A 214 10.76 -4.90 -18.14
N LEU A 215 10.34 -6.11 -17.81
CA LEU A 215 10.25 -6.59 -16.43
C LEU A 215 11.60 -7.09 -15.93
N VAL A 216 11.92 -6.75 -14.68
CA VAL A 216 13.14 -7.17 -13.99
C VAL A 216 12.74 -7.80 -12.66
N LEU A 217 13.33 -8.95 -12.33
CA LEU A 217 13.06 -9.62 -11.06
C LEU A 217 13.63 -8.81 -9.88
N ALA A 218 12.95 -8.87 -8.75
CA ALA A 218 13.43 -8.20 -7.54
C ALA A 218 14.83 -8.70 -7.15
N GLY A 219 15.72 -7.74 -6.82
CA GLY A 219 17.12 -8.02 -6.54
C GLY A 219 18.01 -8.15 -7.78
N GLU A 220 17.50 -7.90 -8.99
CA GLU A 220 18.31 -7.79 -10.20
C GLU A 220 18.54 -6.31 -10.57
N ILE A 221 19.59 -6.04 -11.35
CA ILE A 221 19.94 -4.69 -11.78
C ILE A 221 19.03 -4.25 -12.93
N ILE A 222 18.31 -3.14 -12.75
CA ILE A 222 17.56 -2.46 -13.81
C ILE A 222 18.52 -1.75 -14.77
N GLY A 223 19.46 -1.01 -14.21
CA GLY A 223 20.47 -0.21 -14.88
C GLY A 223 21.43 0.41 -13.87
N ARG A 224 22.22 1.37 -14.33
CA ARG A 224 23.15 2.12 -13.48
C ARG A 224 22.84 3.61 -13.57
N VAL A 225 23.14 4.33 -12.51
CA VAL A 225 22.96 5.80 -12.47
C VAL A 225 23.70 6.42 -13.65
N SER A 226 22.95 7.14 -14.49
CA SER A 226 23.51 7.84 -15.65
C SER A 226 24.23 9.13 -15.22
N GLN A 227 25.07 9.70 -16.09
CA GLN A 227 25.71 10.98 -15.80
C GLN A 227 24.68 12.08 -15.56
N ALA A 228 23.64 12.17 -16.37
CA ALA A 228 22.56 13.16 -16.19
C ALA A 228 21.82 13.00 -14.85
N ALA A 229 21.60 11.77 -14.38
CA ALA A 229 21.02 11.53 -13.07
C ALA A 229 21.99 11.89 -11.95
N SER A 230 23.29 11.61 -12.12
CA SER A 230 24.35 12.02 -11.19
C SER A 230 24.39 13.52 -11.01
N ASP A 231 24.40 14.27 -12.10
CA ASP A 231 24.41 15.75 -12.09
C ASP A 231 23.15 16.32 -11.40
N ALA A 232 22.02 15.65 -11.57
CA ALA A 232 20.74 16.07 -10.99
C ALA A 232 20.63 15.76 -9.49
N THR A 233 21.09 14.59 -9.04
CA THR A 233 20.89 14.06 -7.68
C THR A 233 22.09 14.16 -6.77
N GLY A 234 23.30 14.27 -7.35
CA GLY A 234 24.58 14.17 -6.63
C GLY A 234 25.03 12.75 -6.30
N ILE A 235 24.25 11.72 -6.69
CA ILE A 235 24.62 10.29 -6.55
C ILE A 235 25.73 9.99 -7.57
N ALA A 236 26.75 9.23 -7.18
CA ALA A 236 27.85 8.90 -8.09
C ALA A 236 27.35 8.11 -9.32
N PRO A 237 27.87 8.39 -10.53
CA PRO A 237 27.48 7.67 -11.74
C PRO A 237 27.93 6.21 -11.64
N GLY A 238 27.21 5.31 -12.32
CA GLY A 238 27.55 3.89 -12.33
C GLY A 238 27.04 3.07 -11.14
N ILE A 239 26.49 3.70 -10.09
CA ILE A 239 25.84 2.99 -8.97
C ILE A 239 24.66 2.18 -9.51
N PRO A 240 24.54 0.88 -9.17
CA PRO A 240 23.43 0.04 -9.63
C PRO A 240 22.10 0.46 -9.03
N VAL A 241 21.07 0.52 -9.88
CA VAL A 241 19.66 0.67 -9.51
C VAL A 241 19.02 -0.72 -9.57
N ILE A 242 18.49 -1.16 -8.44
CA ILE A 242 17.99 -2.52 -8.22
C ILE A 242 16.47 -2.53 -8.33
N ALA A 243 15.91 -3.52 -9.02
CA ALA A 243 14.49 -3.77 -9.07
C ALA A 243 13.99 -4.19 -7.67
N CYS A 244 13.03 -3.46 -7.12
CA CYS A 244 12.46 -3.75 -5.81
C CYS A 244 11.02 -4.28 -5.95
N GLY A 245 10.03 -3.54 -5.54
CA GLY A 245 8.62 -3.90 -5.59
C GLY A 245 7.75 -2.70 -5.25
N SER A 246 6.44 -2.94 -5.11
CA SER A 246 5.51 -1.92 -4.62
C SER A 246 5.76 -1.59 -3.15
N ASP A 247 5.30 -0.42 -2.71
CA ASP A 247 5.34 0.04 -1.32
C ASP A 247 4.86 -1.04 -0.34
N LYS A 248 3.68 -1.61 -0.58
CA LYS A 248 3.09 -2.64 0.28
C LYS A 248 3.82 -3.99 0.24
N GLY A 249 4.38 -4.36 -0.93
CA GLY A 249 5.22 -5.55 -1.03
C GLY A 249 6.53 -5.40 -0.25
N CYS A 250 7.19 -4.26 -0.40
CA CYS A 250 8.39 -3.92 0.36
C CYS A 250 8.09 -3.75 1.86
N GLU A 251 6.93 -3.14 2.22
CA GLU A 251 6.47 -3.03 3.61
C GLU A 251 6.33 -4.40 4.27
N THR A 252 5.67 -5.35 3.59
CA THR A 252 5.49 -6.72 4.09
C THR A 252 6.83 -7.42 4.33
N LEU A 253 7.76 -7.28 3.40
CA LEU A 253 9.12 -7.82 3.53
C LEU A 253 9.90 -7.14 4.66
N GLY A 254 9.89 -5.80 4.71
CA GLY A 254 10.60 -5.01 5.71
C GLY A 254 10.03 -5.16 7.12
N ALA A 255 8.75 -5.52 7.24
CA ALA A 255 8.15 -5.90 8.51
C ALA A 255 8.53 -7.32 8.96
N GLY A 256 9.16 -8.14 8.10
CA GLY A 256 9.65 -9.46 8.47
C GLY A 256 8.71 -10.62 8.19
N VAL A 257 7.68 -10.43 7.37
CA VAL A 257 6.82 -11.55 6.96
C VAL A 257 7.54 -12.40 5.94
N ALA A 258 7.94 -13.60 6.37
CA ALA A 258 8.73 -14.54 5.58
C ALA A 258 7.93 -15.77 5.10
N GLY A 259 6.71 -15.96 5.58
CA GLY A 259 5.91 -17.15 5.26
C GLY A 259 4.40 -16.92 5.43
N PRO A 260 3.60 -17.91 5.00
CA PRO A 260 2.13 -17.79 5.00
C PRO A 260 1.48 -17.98 6.38
N ASP A 261 2.27 -18.36 7.39
CA ASP A 261 1.89 -18.45 8.81
C ASP A 261 2.08 -17.13 9.57
N MET A 262 2.53 -16.09 8.85
CA MET A 262 2.68 -14.73 9.37
C MET A 262 1.87 -13.74 8.55
N VAL A 263 1.41 -12.67 9.19
CA VAL A 263 0.78 -11.51 8.51
C VAL A 263 1.44 -10.21 8.93
N ASN A 264 1.52 -9.27 7.99
CA ASN A 264 1.73 -7.86 8.28
C ASN A 264 0.38 -7.15 8.42
N LEU A 265 0.19 -6.45 9.53
CA LEU A 265 -0.92 -5.54 9.75
C LEU A 265 -0.40 -4.12 9.55
N SER A 266 -0.72 -3.53 8.41
CA SER A 266 -0.34 -2.15 8.13
C SER A 266 -1.36 -1.19 8.73
N PHE A 267 -0.96 -0.41 9.72
CA PHE A 267 -1.76 0.61 10.40
C PHE A 267 -1.56 1.98 9.72
N GLY A 268 -1.75 2.00 8.40
CA GLY A 268 -1.66 3.18 7.56
C GLY A 268 -3.01 3.85 7.30
N THR A 269 -3.01 4.93 6.49
CA THR A 269 -4.24 5.62 6.01
C THR A 269 -5.24 4.62 5.44
N THR A 270 -4.78 3.70 4.62
CA THR A 270 -5.46 2.45 4.26
C THR A 270 -4.86 1.36 5.14
N ALA A 271 -5.70 0.63 5.86
CA ALA A 271 -5.23 -0.51 6.66
C ALA A 271 -5.26 -1.80 5.82
N THR A 272 -4.24 -2.64 5.98
CA THR A 272 -4.15 -3.90 5.22
C THR A 272 -3.70 -5.06 6.08
N VAL A 273 -4.20 -6.24 5.74
CA VAL A 273 -3.63 -7.52 6.19
C VAL A 273 -2.96 -8.17 5.00
N GLN A 274 -1.68 -8.43 5.10
CA GLN A 274 -0.88 -9.02 4.03
C GLN A 274 -0.11 -10.23 4.52
N THR A 275 0.08 -11.20 3.64
CA THR A 275 0.96 -12.34 3.88
C THR A 275 1.84 -12.61 2.67
N VAL A 276 2.77 -13.54 2.80
CA VAL A 276 3.60 -14.06 1.71
C VAL A 276 3.24 -15.51 1.45
N SER A 277 3.04 -15.89 0.19
CA SER A 277 2.68 -17.25 -0.19
C SER A 277 3.39 -17.70 -1.46
N ASN A 278 3.88 -18.93 -1.50
CA ASN A 278 4.38 -19.57 -2.71
C ASN A 278 3.25 -20.20 -3.55
N ARG A 279 2.00 -20.13 -3.08
CA ARG A 279 0.81 -20.61 -3.78
C ARG A 279 -0.07 -19.43 -4.20
N TYR A 280 -0.56 -19.49 -5.44
CA TYR A 280 -1.56 -18.53 -5.91
C TYR A 280 -2.92 -18.84 -5.27
N PHE A 281 -3.51 -17.84 -4.61
CA PHE A 281 -4.91 -17.85 -4.19
C PHE A 281 -5.48 -16.43 -4.13
N GLU A 282 -6.74 -16.28 -4.45
CA GLU A 282 -7.46 -15.01 -4.41
C GLU A 282 -8.20 -14.87 -3.08
N THR A 283 -7.98 -13.77 -2.37
CA THR A 283 -8.71 -13.45 -1.13
C THR A 283 -10.17 -13.13 -1.41
N LEU A 284 -10.44 -12.52 -2.57
CA LEU A 284 -11.75 -12.27 -3.15
C LEU A 284 -11.75 -12.73 -4.61
N PRO A 285 -12.88 -13.18 -5.17
CA PRO A 285 -12.96 -13.55 -6.59
C PRO A 285 -12.50 -12.41 -7.49
N LEU A 286 -11.63 -12.73 -8.45
CA LEU A 286 -11.02 -11.81 -9.43
C LEU A 286 -10.15 -10.68 -8.81
N LEU A 287 -9.80 -10.79 -7.53
CA LEU A 287 -8.74 -9.99 -6.91
C LEU A 287 -7.49 -10.87 -6.78
N PRO A 288 -6.55 -10.78 -7.73
CA PRO A 288 -5.36 -11.62 -7.71
C PRO A 288 -4.44 -11.25 -6.53
N PRO A 289 -3.70 -12.20 -5.96
CA PRO A 289 -2.60 -11.87 -5.07
C PRO A 289 -1.52 -11.14 -5.88
N TYR A 290 -0.94 -10.11 -5.29
CA TYR A 290 0.07 -9.30 -5.98
C TYR A 290 1.42 -10.01 -6.03
N PRO A 291 2.29 -9.69 -7.00
CA PRO A 291 3.62 -10.26 -7.06
C PRO A 291 4.44 -9.80 -5.85
N SER A 292 5.03 -10.73 -5.13
CA SER A 292 5.91 -10.43 -4.01
C SER A 292 7.30 -9.96 -4.49
N PRO A 293 7.97 -9.08 -3.74
CA PRO A 293 9.40 -8.83 -3.91
C PRO A 293 10.28 -10.07 -3.71
N MET A 294 9.77 -11.11 -3.06
CA MET A 294 10.42 -12.42 -3.03
C MET A 294 10.11 -13.14 -4.35
N PRO A 295 11.10 -13.42 -5.22
CA PRO A 295 10.87 -14.01 -6.53
C PRO A 295 10.13 -15.36 -6.44
N GLY A 296 9.06 -15.51 -7.25
CA GLY A 296 8.22 -16.70 -7.27
C GLY A 296 7.12 -16.74 -6.19
N TYR A 297 7.04 -15.73 -5.33
CA TYR A 297 6.02 -15.62 -4.29
C TYR A 297 4.96 -14.58 -4.65
N TYR A 298 3.85 -14.64 -3.90
CA TYR A 298 2.70 -13.73 -3.98
C TYR A 298 2.51 -13.01 -2.65
N ASN A 299 1.93 -11.82 -2.69
CA ASN A 299 1.41 -11.09 -1.54
C ASN A 299 -0.12 -11.05 -1.60
N PRO A 300 -0.83 -12.06 -1.05
CA PRO A 300 -2.26 -11.96 -0.81
C PRO A 300 -2.56 -10.86 0.19
N GLU A 301 -3.58 -10.05 -0.11
CA GLU A 301 -3.92 -8.85 0.65
C GLU A 301 -5.42 -8.76 0.89
N VAL A 302 -5.81 -8.22 2.04
CA VAL A 302 -7.14 -7.70 2.32
C VAL A 302 -7.00 -6.26 2.78
N GLU A 303 -7.72 -5.36 2.13
CA GLU A 303 -7.61 -3.92 2.31
C GLU A 303 -8.86 -3.35 2.96
N ILE A 304 -8.68 -2.41 3.89
CA ILE A 304 -9.73 -1.62 4.51
C ILE A 304 -9.48 -0.16 4.10
N LEU A 305 -10.26 0.30 3.15
CA LEU A 305 -10.21 1.69 2.69
C LEU A 305 -10.60 2.61 3.86
N ARG A 306 -9.92 3.74 4.01
CA ARG A 306 -10.10 4.63 5.16
C ARG A 306 -9.80 3.93 6.51
N GLY A 307 -8.74 3.11 6.57
CA GLY A 307 -8.27 2.43 7.76
C GLY A 307 -7.92 3.39 8.90
N PHE A 308 -6.65 3.48 9.27
CA PHE A 308 -6.23 4.39 10.36
C PHE A 308 -6.30 5.89 9.99
N TRP A 309 -6.72 6.25 8.77
CA TRP A 309 -7.24 7.59 8.46
C TRP A 309 -8.35 8.01 9.44
N MET A 310 -9.08 7.07 10.02
CA MET A 310 -10.10 7.36 11.03
C MET A 310 -9.53 8.03 12.30
N ILE A 311 -8.25 7.90 12.58
CA ILE A 311 -7.59 8.70 13.64
C ILE A 311 -7.58 10.18 13.25
N SER A 312 -7.24 10.52 11.99
CA SER A 312 -7.30 11.89 11.50
C SER A 312 -8.74 12.43 11.54
N TRP A 313 -9.70 11.64 11.07
CA TRP A 313 -11.11 11.99 11.18
C TRP A 313 -11.53 12.24 12.65
N PHE A 314 -11.10 11.39 13.58
CA PHE A 314 -11.40 11.59 15.00
C PHE A 314 -10.75 12.87 15.55
N LYS A 315 -9.51 13.18 15.16
CA LYS A 315 -8.84 14.43 15.55
C LYS A 315 -9.62 15.65 15.09
N ASP A 316 -10.06 15.63 13.84
CA ASP A 316 -10.79 16.75 13.22
C ASP A 316 -12.20 16.94 13.81
N GLN A 317 -12.84 15.89 14.33
CA GLN A 317 -14.21 15.97 14.83
C GLN A 317 -14.31 16.09 16.35
N PHE A 318 -13.38 15.49 17.11
CA PHE A 318 -13.55 15.28 18.55
C PHE A 318 -12.32 15.65 19.41
N ALA A 319 -11.16 15.96 18.83
CA ALA A 319 -9.91 16.09 19.58
C ALA A 319 -9.17 17.40 19.34
N HIS A 320 -9.89 18.50 19.10
CA HIS A 320 -9.27 19.83 18.88
C HIS A 320 -8.41 20.29 20.07
N LYS A 321 -8.79 19.92 21.30
CA LYS A 321 -8.04 20.24 22.52
C LYS A 321 -6.68 19.52 22.52
N GLU A 322 -6.68 18.22 22.24
CA GLU A 322 -5.45 17.42 22.21
C GLU A 322 -4.54 17.86 21.06
N VAL A 323 -5.09 18.25 19.94
CA VAL A 323 -4.31 18.80 18.81
C VAL A 323 -3.61 20.10 19.23
N ALA A 324 -4.35 21.05 19.83
CA ALA A 324 -3.78 22.32 20.29
C ALA A 324 -2.74 22.13 21.42
N GLU A 325 -2.98 21.18 22.34
CA GLU A 325 -2.05 20.85 23.41
C GLU A 325 -0.77 20.18 22.87
N ALA A 326 -0.91 19.28 21.91
CA ALA A 326 0.22 18.62 21.24
C ALA A 326 1.10 19.61 20.50
N ASP A 327 0.49 20.58 19.78
CA ASP A 327 1.22 21.66 19.11
C ASP A 327 2.01 22.50 20.12
N ALA A 328 1.41 22.84 21.27
CA ALA A 328 2.09 23.59 22.33
C ALA A 328 3.25 22.80 22.98
N LEU A 329 3.13 21.47 23.07
CA LEU A 329 4.15 20.58 23.63
C LEU A 329 5.20 20.15 22.62
N GLY A 330 4.97 20.37 21.32
CA GLY A 330 5.85 19.91 20.24
C GLY A 330 5.85 18.38 20.07
N VAL A 331 4.74 17.70 20.40
CA VAL A 331 4.58 16.25 20.30
C VAL A 331 3.49 15.87 19.28
N PRO A 332 3.50 14.65 18.69
CA PRO A 332 2.41 14.19 17.86
C PRO A 332 1.08 14.10 18.65
N PRO A 333 -0.06 14.57 18.09
CA PRO A 333 -1.38 14.48 18.75
C PRO A 333 -1.78 13.06 19.14
N GLU A 334 -1.34 12.06 18.38
CA GLU A 334 -1.58 10.64 18.64
C GLU A 334 -1.07 10.19 20.01
N GLN A 335 0.02 10.78 20.48
CA GLN A 335 0.58 10.49 21.80
C GLN A 335 -0.37 10.92 22.95
N LEU A 336 -1.09 12.02 22.76
CA LEU A 336 -2.10 12.46 23.73
C LEU A 336 -3.40 11.63 23.60
N LEU A 337 -3.71 11.14 22.41
CA LEU A 337 -4.87 10.27 22.18
C LEU A 337 -4.72 8.89 22.82
N ASP A 338 -3.50 8.42 23.09
CA ASP A 338 -3.27 7.20 23.85
C ASP A 338 -3.88 7.27 25.27
N GLN A 339 -4.01 8.47 25.85
CA GLN A 339 -4.71 8.67 27.12
C GLN A 339 -6.20 8.35 27.03
N CYS A 340 -6.85 8.54 25.85
CA CYS A 340 -8.24 8.13 25.64
C CYS A 340 -8.39 6.60 25.79
N LEU A 341 -7.40 5.84 25.32
CA LEU A 341 -7.37 4.38 25.43
C LEU A 341 -7.09 3.91 26.86
N GLU A 342 -6.33 4.68 27.64
CA GLU A 342 -6.06 4.38 29.05
C GLU A 342 -7.28 4.60 29.96
N ARG A 343 -8.12 5.60 29.62
CA ARG A 343 -9.31 5.97 30.40
C ARG A 343 -10.52 5.08 30.13
N THR A 344 -10.42 4.15 29.19
CA THR A 344 -11.55 3.32 28.75
C THR A 344 -11.20 1.84 28.88
N SER A 345 -12.21 1.02 29.17
CA SER A 345 -12.05 -0.43 29.28
C SER A 345 -12.15 -1.12 27.92
N PRO A 346 -11.53 -2.30 27.72
CA PRO A 346 -11.74 -3.14 26.55
C PRO A 346 -13.21 -3.36 26.22
N GLY A 347 -13.55 -3.28 24.93
CA GLY A 347 -14.91 -3.37 24.44
C GLY A 347 -15.69 -2.08 24.55
N ALA A 348 -15.04 -0.94 24.92
CA ALA A 348 -15.64 0.40 24.95
C ALA A 348 -17.03 0.44 25.61
N MET A 349 -17.25 -0.34 26.69
CA MET A 349 -18.53 -0.52 27.37
C MET A 349 -19.71 -0.89 26.44
N GLY A 350 -19.43 -1.61 25.35
CA GLY A 350 -20.44 -2.08 24.40
C GLY A 350 -20.62 -1.19 23.18
N LEU A 351 -19.87 -0.11 23.04
CA LEU A 351 -19.87 0.71 21.83
C LEU A 351 -19.03 0.02 20.76
N LEU A 352 -19.62 -0.31 19.60
CA LEU A 352 -18.93 -0.95 18.48
C LEU A 352 -18.98 -0.08 17.24
N VAL A 353 -17.89 -0.12 16.48
CA VAL A 353 -17.74 0.60 15.20
C VAL A 353 -17.54 -0.39 14.06
N GLN A 354 -18.36 -0.26 13.01
CA GLN A 354 -18.12 -0.84 11.69
C GLN A 354 -17.35 0.20 10.84
N PRO A 355 -16.03 0.01 10.56
CA PRO A 355 -15.19 1.09 10.05
C PRO A 355 -15.22 1.24 8.52
N TYR A 356 -16.38 1.11 7.87
CA TYR A 356 -16.50 1.16 6.41
C TYR A 356 -16.85 2.57 5.91
N TRP A 357 -16.03 3.58 6.29
CA TRP A 357 -16.14 4.96 5.76
C TRP A 357 -15.81 5.04 4.27
N GLY A 358 -15.01 4.11 3.74
CA GLY A 358 -14.83 3.87 2.32
C GLY A 358 -15.28 2.46 1.99
N PRO A 359 -16.25 2.26 1.06
CA PRO A 359 -16.71 0.94 0.69
C PRO A 359 -15.59 0.15 0.01
N GLY A 360 -15.33 -1.07 0.48
CA GLY A 360 -14.38 -1.98 -0.13
C GLY A 360 -15.00 -2.81 -1.26
N LEU A 361 -14.16 -3.47 -2.05
CA LEU A 361 -14.60 -4.34 -3.16
C LEU A 361 -15.53 -5.47 -2.69
N ALA A 362 -15.31 -5.99 -1.47
CA ALA A 362 -16.15 -7.05 -0.90
C ALA A 362 -17.55 -6.58 -0.51
N SER A 363 -17.73 -5.30 -0.24
CA SER A 363 -18.94 -4.71 0.30
C SER A 363 -19.16 -3.30 -0.26
N PRO A 364 -19.43 -3.16 -1.58
CA PRO A 364 -19.47 -1.87 -2.25
C PRO A 364 -20.59 -0.95 -1.78
N GLY A 365 -21.60 -1.48 -1.10
CA GLY A 365 -22.70 -0.71 -0.50
C GLY A 365 -22.49 -0.39 0.98
N ALA A 366 -21.39 -0.83 1.59
CA ALA A 366 -21.17 -0.65 3.02
C ALA A 366 -20.95 0.83 3.38
N LYS A 367 -21.39 1.18 4.58
CA LYS A 367 -21.19 2.48 5.22
C LYS A 367 -20.61 2.28 6.61
N GLY A 368 -19.99 3.32 7.16
CA GLY A 368 -19.62 3.35 8.57
C GLY A 368 -20.85 3.33 9.45
N ALA A 369 -20.76 2.65 10.58
CA ALA A 369 -21.81 2.62 11.59
C ALA A 369 -21.21 2.53 12.99
N MET A 370 -21.91 3.14 13.96
CA MET A 370 -21.63 3.02 15.39
C MET A 370 -22.91 2.55 16.08
N ILE A 371 -22.82 1.50 16.90
CA ILE A 371 -23.97 0.95 17.65
C ILE A 371 -23.59 0.77 19.11
N GLY A 372 -24.59 0.82 20.01
CA GLY A 372 -24.40 0.54 21.42
C GLY A 372 -24.23 1.77 22.30
N PHE A 373 -24.55 2.98 21.84
CA PHE A 373 -24.49 4.19 22.67
C PHE A 373 -25.44 4.11 23.87
N GLY A 374 -24.94 4.54 25.02
CA GLY A 374 -25.67 4.81 26.24
C GLY A 374 -25.12 6.09 26.89
N ASP A 375 -25.67 6.47 28.04
CA ASP A 375 -25.33 7.70 28.78
C ASP A 375 -23.90 7.76 29.33
N VAL A 376 -23.25 6.61 29.44
CA VAL A 376 -21.86 6.48 29.92
C VAL A 376 -20.82 6.76 28.84
N HIS A 377 -21.22 6.81 27.58
CA HIS A 377 -20.27 6.92 26.49
C HIS A 377 -19.88 8.37 26.22
N ASP A 378 -18.58 8.62 26.29
CA ASP A 378 -17.95 9.88 25.88
C ASP A 378 -17.04 9.69 24.65
N ARG A 379 -16.35 10.75 24.23
CA ARG A 379 -15.42 10.72 23.10
C ARG A 379 -14.28 9.71 23.25
N ASN A 380 -13.85 9.39 24.51
CA ASN A 380 -12.78 8.42 24.72
C ASN A 380 -13.27 7.02 24.34
N HIS A 381 -14.51 6.68 24.65
CA HIS A 381 -15.15 5.44 24.23
C HIS A 381 -15.29 5.38 22.69
N VAL A 382 -15.63 6.51 22.02
CA VAL A 382 -15.69 6.57 20.56
C VAL A 382 -14.31 6.30 19.96
N TYR A 383 -13.25 6.91 20.50
CA TYR A 383 -11.88 6.66 20.01
C TYR A 383 -11.49 5.19 20.15
N ARG A 384 -11.70 4.59 21.33
CA ARG A 384 -11.45 3.16 21.55
C ARG A 384 -12.26 2.30 20.59
N ALA A 385 -13.54 2.54 20.46
CA ALA A 385 -14.42 1.76 19.55
C ALA A 385 -13.98 1.87 18.08
N VAL A 386 -13.44 3.02 17.65
CA VAL A 386 -12.83 3.18 16.31
C VAL A 386 -11.61 2.27 16.16
N ILE A 387 -10.67 2.27 17.12
CA ILE A 387 -9.48 1.43 17.09
C ILE A 387 -9.86 -0.05 17.11
N GLU A 388 -10.77 -0.45 18.00
CA GLU A 388 -11.25 -1.84 18.10
C GLU A 388 -11.98 -2.28 16.83
N GLY A 389 -12.81 -1.42 16.24
CA GLY A 389 -13.50 -1.68 14.97
C GLY A 389 -12.54 -1.88 13.81
N LEU A 390 -11.47 -1.09 13.73
CA LEU A 390 -10.41 -1.28 12.73
C LEU A 390 -9.68 -2.62 12.92
N ALA A 391 -9.37 -2.97 14.17
CA ALA A 391 -8.73 -4.25 14.48
C ALA A 391 -9.65 -5.44 14.18
N PHE A 392 -10.97 -5.35 14.42
CA PHE A 392 -11.94 -6.37 14.02
C PHE A 392 -12.03 -6.53 12.50
N ALA A 393 -12.00 -5.44 11.74
CA ALA A 393 -11.99 -5.51 10.28
C ALA A 393 -10.70 -6.17 9.75
N LEU A 394 -9.55 -5.88 10.37
CA LEU A 394 -8.29 -6.55 10.04
C LEU A 394 -8.34 -8.04 10.42
N LEU A 395 -8.95 -8.40 11.55
CA LEU A 395 -9.16 -9.79 11.97
C LEU A 395 -10.01 -10.56 10.94
N GLU A 396 -11.09 -9.95 10.42
CA GLU A 396 -11.88 -10.52 9.33
C GLU A 396 -11.02 -10.74 8.06
N GLY A 397 -10.10 -9.82 7.77
CA GLY A 397 -9.13 -9.96 6.68
C GLY A 397 -8.21 -11.15 6.88
N ARG A 398 -7.67 -11.36 8.11
CA ARG A 398 -6.87 -12.54 8.46
C ARG A 398 -7.66 -13.83 8.23
N GLU A 399 -8.90 -13.91 8.71
CA GLU A 399 -9.75 -15.09 8.55
C GLU A 399 -9.97 -15.44 7.07
N LYS A 400 -10.14 -14.43 6.20
CA LYS A 400 -10.24 -14.62 4.74
C LYS A 400 -8.96 -15.23 4.17
N ILE A 401 -7.79 -14.75 4.58
CA ILE A 401 -6.48 -15.29 4.18
C ILE A 401 -6.36 -16.73 4.66
N GLU A 402 -6.60 -17.03 5.94
CA GLU A 402 -6.53 -18.39 6.51
C GLU A 402 -7.46 -19.38 5.79
N LYS A 403 -8.70 -18.95 5.54
CA LYS A 403 -9.69 -19.77 4.80
C LYS A 403 -9.23 -20.13 3.39
N LYS A 404 -8.57 -19.21 2.69
CA LYS A 404 -8.12 -19.42 1.31
C LYS A 404 -6.76 -20.12 1.21
N SER A 405 -5.82 -19.78 2.08
CA SER A 405 -4.51 -20.43 2.16
C SER A 405 -4.58 -21.84 2.75
N ARG A 406 -5.55 -22.09 3.64
CA ARG A 406 -5.64 -23.26 4.54
C ARG A 406 -4.47 -23.34 5.52
N ILE A 407 -3.87 -22.21 5.83
CA ILE A 407 -2.76 -22.10 6.79
C ILE A 407 -3.20 -21.15 7.90
N ARG A 408 -3.03 -21.59 9.13
CA ARG A 408 -3.33 -20.77 10.30
C ARG A 408 -2.19 -19.78 10.55
N VAL A 409 -2.53 -18.53 10.77
CA VAL A 409 -1.59 -17.48 11.17
C VAL A 409 -1.18 -17.68 12.62
N GLN A 410 0.13 -17.69 12.86
CA GLN A 410 0.74 -17.91 14.18
C GLN A 410 1.29 -16.61 14.78
N LYS A 411 1.66 -15.65 13.94
CA LYS A 411 2.28 -14.39 14.33
C LYS A 411 1.79 -13.25 13.46
N ALA A 412 1.69 -12.08 14.04
CA ALA A 412 1.43 -10.86 13.31
C ALA A 412 2.54 -9.84 13.58
N VAL A 413 2.99 -9.18 12.53
CA VAL A 413 3.85 -8.00 12.64
C VAL A 413 3.04 -6.75 12.33
N VAL A 414 3.37 -5.65 12.97
CA VAL A 414 2.68 -4.37 12.77
C VAL A 414 3.60 -3.35 12.11
N SER A 415 3.04 -2.56 11.20
CA SER A 415 3.74 -1.51 10.47
C SER A 415 2.85 -0.27 10.30
N GLY A 416 3.38 0.80 9.72
CA GLY A 416 2.64 2.03 9.48
C GLY A 416 2.58 2.97 10.68
N GLY A 417 2.05 4.19 10.46
CA GLY A 417 2.14 5.29 11.42
C GLY A 417 1.51 4.99 12.79
N ALA A 418 0.31 4.38 12.81
CA ALA A 418 -0.39 4.11 14.06
C ALA A 418 0.22 2.94 14.88
N SER A 419 1.14 2.15 14.31
CA SER A 419 1.88 1.13 15.05
C SER A 419 2.88 1.71 16.07
N GLN A 420 3.14 3.02 16.01
CA GLN A 420 3.95 3.71 17.00
C GLN A 420 3.26 3.76 18.39
N SER A 421 1.92 3.73 18.44
CA SER A 421 1.18 3.58 19.69
C SER A 421 1.25 2.14 20.21
N GLY A 422 1.89 1.95 21.35
CA GLY A 422 1.90 0.66 22.03
C GLY A 422 0.51 0.21 22.48
N ARG A 423 -0.40 1.16 22.77
CA ARG A 423 -1.79 0.86 23.17
C ARG A 423 -2.58 0.27 22.00
N ILE A 424 -2.43 0.84 20.82
CA ILE A 424 -3.08 0.31 19.60
C ILE A 424 -2.53 -1.10 19.29
N CYS A 425 -1.21 -1.30 19.41
CA CYS A 425 -0.60 -2.62 19.21
C CYS A 425 -1.11 -3.65 20.23
N GLN A 426 -1.27 -3.28 21.50
CA GLN A 426 -1.82 -4.16 22.53
C GLN A 426 -3.29 -4.52 22.26
N ILE A 427 -4.13 -3.54 21.90
CA ILE A 427 -5.54 -3.81 21.51
C ILE A 427 -5.60 -4.78 20.34
N ALA A 428 -4.71 -4.62 19.36
CA ALA A 428 -4.65 -5.55 18.22
C ALA A 428 -4.20 -6.96 18.67
N ALA A 429 -3.20 -7.08 19.57
CA ALA A 429 -2.78 -8.36 20.13
C ALA A 429 -3.94 -9.08 20.82
N ASP A 430 -4.69 -8.37 21.66
CA ASP A 430 -5.83 -8.90 22.40
C ASP A 430 -6.96 -9.34 21.47
N ILE A 431 -7.29 -8.53 20.44
CA ILE A 431 -8.35 -8.84 19.45
C ILE A 431 -7.98 -10.04 18.58
N PHE A 432 -6.72 -10.10 18.13
CA PHE A 432 -6.25 -11.21 17.29
C PHE A 432 -5.97 -12.48 18.10
N ASN A 433 -5.83 -12.35 19.41
CA ASN A 433 -5.32 -13.40 20.31
C ASN A 433 -4.03 -14.04 19.77
N LEU A 434 -3.10 -13.18 19.37
CA LEU A 434 -1.79 -13.53 18.81
C LEU A 434 -0.74 -12.52 19.26
N PRO A 435 0.52 -12.94 19.45
CA PRO A 435 1.62 -11.99 19.64
C PRO A 435 1.71 -11.01 18.47
N MET A 436 1.77 -9.71 18.78
CA MET A 436 2.03 -8.65 17.81
C MET A 436 3.47 -8.19 17.92
N ILE A 437 4.21 -8.27 16.83
CA ILE A 437 5.63 -7.92 16.78
C ILE A 437 5.76 -6.55 16.14
N ARG A 438 6.45 -5.62 16.81
CA ARG A 438 6.87 -4.34 16.24
C ARG A 438 8.38 -4.34 16.04
N GLY A 439 8.82 -3.99 14.84
CA GLY A 439 10.23 -3.79 14.52
C GLY A 439 10.75 -2.44 15.04
N ASN A 440 12.06 -2.26 15.01
CA ASN A 440 12.75 -1.05 15.43
C ASN A 440 12.57 0.15 14.47
N THR A 441 11.90 -0.05 13.35
CA THR A 441 11.59 1.03 12.41
C THR A 441 10.16 0.94 11.91
N HIS A 442 9.52 2.10 11.77
CA HIS A 442 8.23 2.24 11.08
C HIS A 442 8.38 2.47 9.56
N GLU A 443 9.59 2.70 9.07
CA GLU A 443 9.92 2.88 7.65
C GLU A 443 10.15 1.51 6.97
N THR A 444 9.23 0.59 7.18
CA THR A 444 9.32 -0.80 6.73
C THR A 444 9.36 -0.94 5.20
N SER A 445 8.67 -0.07 4.44
CA SER A 445 8.78 -0.05 2.97
C SER A 445 10.21 0.24 2.50
N GLY A 446 10.86 1.22 3.14
CA GLY A 446 12.25 1.56 2.87
C GLY A 446 13.22 0.45 3.26
N LEU A 447 13.01 -0.16 4.43
CA LEU A 447 13.85 -1.28 4.88
C LEU A 447 13.72 -2.48 3.94
N GLY A 448 12.50 -2.82 3.48
CA GLY A 448 12.30 -3.87 2.48
C GLY A 448 13.00 -3.58 1.14
N ALA A 449 12.93 -2.34 0.66
CA ALA A 449 13.68 -1.92 -0.53
C ALA A 449 15.20 -2.00 -0.32
N ALA A 450 15.70 -1.63 0.88
CA ALA A 450 17.12 -1.76 1.22
C ALA A 450 17.58 -3.23 1.26
N MET A 451 16.78 -4.14 1.82
CA MET A 451 17.08 -5.59 1.84
C MET A 451 17.22 -6.15 0.41
N ILE A 452 16.28 -5.80 -0.47
CA ILE A 452 16.33 -6.24 -1.88
C ILE A 452 17.58 -5.66 -2.56
N THR A 453 17.88 -4.39 -2.27
CA THR A 453 19.08 -3.71 -2.79
C THR A 453 20.36 -4.39 -2.30
N ALA A 454 20.42 -4.76 -1.01
CA ALA A 454 21.55 -5.48 -0.42
C ALA A 454 21.86 -6.80 -1.15
N LYS A 455 20.82 -7.57 -1.49
CA LYS A 455 20.95 -8.76 -2.34
C LYS A 455 21.45 -8.39 -3.73
N GLY A 456 20.87 -7.36 -4.34
CA GLY A 456 21.22 -6.96 -5.71
C GLY A 456 22.65 -6.48 -5.91
N VAL A 457 23.27 -5.93 -4.86
CA VAL A 457 24.69 -5.51 -4.87
C VAL A 457 25.61 -6.56 -4.24
N GLY A 458 25.12 -7.76 -3.96
CA GLY A 458 25.92 -8.90 -3.49
C GLY A 458 26.40 -8.79 -2.03
N ILE A 459 25.72 -8.01 -1.18
CA ILE A 459 26.00 -7.98 0.27
C ILE A 459 25.45 -9.26 0.92
N TYR A 460 24.26 -9.67 0.52
CA TYR A 460 23.64 -10.93 0.93
C TYR A 460 23.38 -11.86 -0.25
N PRO A 461 23.43 -13.17 -0.06
CA PRO A 461 23.22 -14.14 -1.15
C PRO A 461 21.78 -14.13 -1.69
N ASP A 462 20.82 -13.89 -0.83
CA ASP A 462 19.39 -13.82 -1.15
C ASP A 462 18.64 -12.84 -0.24
N ILE A 463 17.38 -12.55 -0.60
CA ILE A 463 16.52 -11.60 0.14
C ILE A 463 16.19 -12.14 1.55
N ALA A 464 16.07 -13.46 1.72
CA ALA A 464 15.78 -14.05 3.02
C ALA A 464 16.97 -13.91 3.98
N ALA A 465 18.21 -14.03 3.48
CA ALA A 465 19.41 -13.75 4.27
C ALA A 465 19.48 -12.26 4.67
N ALA A 466 19.17 -11.35 3.74
CA ALA A 466 19.09 -9.92 4.06
C ALA A 466 18.05 -9.66 5.15
N ALA A 467 16.85 -10.25 5.05
CA ALA A 467 15.80 -10.10 6.05
C ALA A 467 16.25 -10.58 7.44
N ARG A 468 16.90 -11.74 7.53
CA ARG A 468 17.38 -12.27 8.82
C ARG A 468 18.41 -11.37 9.52
N HIS A 469 19.19 -10.60 8.77
CA HIS A 469 20.25 -9.76 9.33
C HIS A 469 19.85 -8.29 9.51
N MET A 470 18.90 -7.81 8.72
CA MET A 470 18.52 -6.40 8.69
C MET A 470 17.26 -6.09 9.50
N ILE A 471 16.43 -7.11 9.81
CA ILE A 471 15.24 -6.92 10.64
C ILE A 471 15.62 -7.09 12.12
N GLN A 472 15.19 -6.13 12.91
CA GLN A 472 15.36 -6.16 14.37
C GLN A 472 13.98 -5.99 15.02
N THR A 473 13.67 -6.89 15.96
CA THR A 473 12.46 -6.81 16.78
C THR A 473 12.69 -5.83 17.92
N GLU A 474 11.80 -4.89 18.10
CA GLU A 474 11.86 -3.94 19.23
C GLU A 474 10.95 -4.40 20.38
N THR A 475 9.70 -4.71 20.07
CA THR A 475 8.68 -5.00 21.09
C THR A 475 7.77 -6.13 20.62
N VAL A 476 7.41 -7.00 21.54
CA VAL A 476 6.36 -8.01 21.36
C VAL A 476 5.23 -7.69 22.34
N PHE A 477 4.02 -7.58 21.84
CA PHE A 477 2.80 -7.38 22.62
C PHE A 477 2.08 -8.73 22.71
N GLU A 478 2.13 -9.31 23.91
CA GLU A 478 1.41 -10.57 24.17
C GLU A 478 -0.06 -10.29 24.46
N PRO A 479 -0.99 -11.13 23.96
CA PRO A 479 -2.41 -10.96 24.22
C PRO A 479 -2.76 -11.23 25.68
N ASP A 480 -3.59 -10.36 26.27
CA ASP A 480 -4.22 -10.64 27.56
C ASP A 480 -5.37 -11.64 27.38
N PRO A 481 -5.37 -12.80 28.08
CA PRO A 481 -6.38 -13.84 27.88
C PRO A 481 -7.81 -13.39 28.23
N ALA A 482 -7.98 -12.50 29.21
CA ALA A 482 -9.29 -12.00 29.62
C ALA A 482 -9.86 -11.06 28.54
N HIS A 483 -9.03 -10.12 28.04
CA HIS A 483 -9.38 -9.22 26.97
C HIS A 483 -9.65 -9.99 25.66
N ALA A 484 -8.80 -10.95 25.31
CA ALA A 484 -8.98 -11.78 24.11
C ALA A 484 -10.30 -12.55 24.14
N ASN A 485 -10.71 -13.07 25.30
CA ASN A 485 -12.01 -13.74 25.44
C ASN A 485 -13.19 -12.78 25.26
N LEU A 486 -13.11 -11.57 25.84
CA LEU A 486 -14.12 -10.52 25.67
C LEU A 486 -14.25 -10.14 24.18
N TYR A 487 -13.12 -9.80 23.53
CA TYR A 487 -13.12 -9.39 22.13
C TYR A 487 -13.59 -10.49 21.19
N ARG A 488 -13.25 -11.74 21.44
CA ARG A 488 -13.76 -12.89 20.68
C ARG A 488 -15.29 -12.96 20.74
N GLN A 489 -15.89 -12.74 21.92
CA GLN A 489 -17.34 -12.75 22.07
C GLN A 489 -18.00 -11.58 21.32
N LEU A 490 -17.44 -10.36 21.43
CA LEU A 490 -17.91 -9.17 20.71
C LEU A 490 -17.80 -9.39 19.18
N TYR A 491 -16.68 -9.92 18.72
CA TYR A 491 -16.44 -10.20 17.31
C TYR A 491 -17.42 -11.22 16.74
N GLU A 492 -17.52 -12.41 17.36
CA GLU A 492 -18.33 -13.53 16.83
C GLU A 492 -19.84 -13.29 16.96
N ARG A 493 -20.28 -12.71 18.09
CA ARG A 493 -21.70 -12.60 18.38
C ARG A 493 -22.32 -11.30 17.87
N VAL A 494 -21.53 -10.23 17.71
CA VAL A 494 -22.01 -8.89 17.35
C VAL A 494 -21.38 -8.39 16.06
N TYR A 495 -20.05 -8.14 16.04
CA TYR A 495 -19.38 -7.47 14.93
C TYR A 495 -19.63 -8.16 13.57
N LYS A 496 -19.43 -9.49 13.49
CA LYS A 496 -19.68 -10.25 12.24
C LYS A 496 -21.12 -10.17 11.74
N LYS A 497 -22.07 -9.83 12.59
CA LYS A 497 -23.49 -9.69 12.24
C LYS A 497 -23.90 -8.27 11.84
N MET A 498 -23.07 -7.26 12.15
CA MET A 498 -23.41 -5.85 11.89
C MET A 498 -23.64 -5.60 10.38
N TYR A 499 -22.69 -5.98 9.53
CA TYR A 499 -22.84 -5.73 8.10
C TYR A 499 -24.03 -6.45 7.47
N PRO A 500 -24.25 -7.75 7.69
CA PRO A 500 -25.46 -8.43 7.21
C PRO A 500 -26.78 -7.78 7.67
N ALA A 501 -26.84 -7.33 8.93
CA ALA A 501 -28.04 -6.68 9.48
C ALA A 501 -28.26 -5.27 8.91
N LEU A 502 -27.20 -4.50 8.69
CA LEU A 502 -27.27 -3.11 8.22
C LEU A 502 -27.31 -2.97 6.69
N SER A 503 -26.84 -3.96 5.95
CA SER A 503 -26.74 -3.91 4.47
C SER A 503 -28.07 -3.57 3.78
N PRO A 504 -29.24 -4.12 4.17
CA PRO A 504 -30.52 -3.73 3.58
C PRO A 504 -30.86 -2.25 3.83
N LEU A 505 -30.49 -1.72 5.00
CA LEU A 505 -30.69 -0.30 5.34
C LEU A 505 -29.79 0.60 4.52
N TYR A 506 -28.53 0.22 4.29
CA TYR A 506 -27.61 0.96 3.42
C TYR A 506 -28.13 1.06 1.98
N ALA A 507 -28.72 -0.01 1.46
CA ALA A 507 -29.37 -0.01 0.15
C ALA A 507 -30.54 0.98 0.08
N GLN A 508 -31.37 1.07 1.13
CA GLN A 508 -32.46 2.03 1.21
C GLN A 508 -31.95 3.46 1.34
N ILE A 509 -30.95 3.72 2.21
CA ILE A 509 -30.33 5.04 2.34
C ILE A 509 -29.81 5.52 0.98
N ARG A 510 -29.10 4.67 0.24
CA ARG A 510 -28.59 4.99 -1.11
C ARG A 510 -29.74 5.33 -2.08
N LYS A 511 -30.82 4.55 -2.05
CA LYS A 511 -32.00 4.78 -2.92
C LYS A 511 -32.66 6.13 -2.64
N ILE A 512 -32.73 6.54 -1.37
CA ILE A 512 -33.40 7.78 -0.94
C ILE A 512 -32.50 8.99 -1.18
N THR A 513 -31.24 8.92 -0.78
CA THR A 513 -30.32 10.07 -0.76
C THR A 513 -29.43 10.19 -2.00
N GLY A 514 -29.35 9.14 -2.82
CA GLY A 514 -28.38 9.06 -3.92
C GLY A 514 -26.91 8.92 -3.49
N TYR A 515 -26.61 8.83 -2.19
CA TYR A 515 -25.24 8.79 -1.67
C TYR A 515 -24.86 7.42 -1.09
N PRO A 516 -23.63 6.91 -1.39
CA PRO A 516 -22.74 7.34 -2.46
C PRO A 516 -23.30 7.03 -3.83
N GLY A 517 -23.00 7.89 -4.81
CA GLY A 517 -23.49 7.80 -6.20
C GLY A 517 -22.86 6.66 -6.98
#